data_d8acbd386a4cf11e932d240d9dec87aa
#
_entry.id   d8acbd386a4cf11e932d240d9dec87aa
#
_cell.length_a   1.000
_cell.length_b   1.000
_cell.length_c   1.000
_cell.angle_alpha   90.00
_cell.angle_beta   90.00
_cell.angle_gamma   90.00
#
_symmetry.space_group_name_H-M   'P 1'
#
loop_
_entity.id
_entity.type
_entity.pdbx_description
1 polymer ?
#
loop_
_entity_poly.entity_id
_entity_poly.type
_entity_poly.pdbx_seq_one_letter_code
_entity_poly.pdbx_strand_id
1 'polypeptide(L)'
;MYKFFAEPSYLCIMNRTVTMTLAAMLLLGCKQNNTMSTLNLTQEWDKTFPKSELVNHCKVSFHNRYGIELAADMYVPKGAEGKLPAIAVSGPFGAVKEQSSGLYAQHMAERGFVTIAFDPSFTGESGGEPRRMASPDINTEDFCAAVDFLSTCELVDAERIGIIGICGFGGMAINAAALDPRIKATVASTMYDMSRVAREGYFGSTDSEEARDAQRKAWAAQRTEDYRTGSYKRAGGVVDPLPEDAPWFVKDYHAYYKTERGFHPRSGNSTDGWNIIGTISFLNQPLLDMAGEIKTPVLLIHGEKAHSRYFSEGAFAKLKGDNKELMIIPGASHVDLYDDVAGVIPYDKIERFFKTNLK
;
A
#
# COMPACT_ATOMS: atom_id res chain seq x y z
N MET A 1 44.97 -18.93 46.84
CA MET A 1 44.18 -17.88 47.53
C MET A 1 43.88 -16.79 46.49
N TYR A 2 42.86 -16.98 45.70
CA TYR A 2 42.40 -15.99 44.71
C TYR A 2 40.98 -15.54 45.07
N LYS A 3 40.84 -14.26 45.36
CA LYS A 3 39.53 -13.60 45.61
C LYS A 3 38.86 -13.34 44.30
N PHE A 4 37.65 -13.89 44.12
CA PHE A 4 36.73 -13.48 43.10
C PHE A 4 36.15 -12.11 43.45
N PHE A 5 36.34 -11.12 42.58
CA PHE A 5 35.57 -9.90 42.56
C PHE A 5 34.31 -10.14 41.72
N ALA A 6 33.18 -10.02 42.36
CA ALA A 6 31.89 -10.01 41.70
C ALA A 6 31.72 -8.68 40.95
N GLU A 7 31.51 -8.73 39.65
CA GLU A 7 31.03 -7.58 38.87
C GLU A 7 29.54 -7.35 39.08
N PRO A 8 29.08 -6.10 39.14
CA PRO A 8 27.66 -5.79 39.30
C PRO A 8 26.90 -5.94 38.01
N SER A 9 25.80 -6.63 38.14
CA SER A 9 24.63 -6.78 37.28
C SER A 9 24.42 -5.71 36.20
N TYR A 10 24.65 -6.07 34.94
CA TYR A 10 24.00 -5.47 33.80
C TYR A 10 22.58 -6.07 33.64
N LEU A 11 21.70 -5.72 34.53
CA LEU A 11 20.25 -5.89 34.34
C LEU A 11 19.59 -4.54 34.59
N CYS A 12 18.94 -4.05 33.54
CA CYS A 12 17.99 -2.96 33.55
C CYS A 12 18.37 -1.75 32.69
N ILE A 13 18.48 -1.96 31.38
CA ILE A 13 17.96 -1.02 30.39
C ILE A 13 17.33 -1.88 29.28
N MET A 14 16.30 -2.62 29.61
CA MET A 14 15.34 -3.04 28.60
C MET A 14 14.48 -1.83 28.25
N ASN A 15 14.70 -1.36 27.06
CA ASN A 15 14.06 -0.21 26.45
C ASN A 15 12.54 -0.23 26.69
N ARG A 16 11.99 0.75 27.40
CA ARG A 16 10.54 0.89 27.64
C ARG A 16 9.70 0.83 26.35
N THR A 17 10.30 1.16 25.21
CA THR A 17 9.71 1.12 23.87
C THR A 17 9.40 -0.30 23.40
N VAL A 18 10.31 -1.26 23.61
CA VAL A 18 10.10 -2.68 23.24
C VAL A 18 9.01 -3.32 24.09
N THR A 19 8.94 -2.96 25.38
CA THR A 19 7.94 -3.50 26.30
C THR A 19 6.54 -3.00 26.00
N MET A 20 6.36 -1.75 25.54
CA MET A 20 5.04 -1.22 25.13
C MET A 20 4.54 -1.83 23.83
N THR A 21 5.41 -2.11 22.85
CA THR A 21 5.00 -2.73 21.58
C THR A 21 4.55 -4.18 21.80
N LEU A 22 5.27 -4.94 22.64
CA LEU A 22 4.88 -6.32 22.98
C LEU A 22 3.57 -6.37 23.79
N ALA A 23 3.39 -5.45 24.73
CA ALA A 23 2.18 -5.36 25.54
C ALA A 23 0.95 -4.91 24.70
N ALA A 24 1.13 -4.01 23.72
CA ALA A 24 0.08 -3.61 22.80
C ALA A 24 -0.33 -4.76 21.85
N MET A 25 0.64 -5.56 21.38
CA MET A 25 0.37 -6.75 20.56
C MET A 25 -0.31 -7.86 21.35
N LEU A 26 0.06 -8.08 22.62
CA LEU A 26 -0.62 -9.02 23.50
C LEU A 26 -2.07 -8.60 23.82
N LEU A 27 -2.33 -7.29 23.92
CA LEU A 27 -3.67 -6.74 24.12
C LEU A 27 -4.55 -6.84 22.87
N LEU A 28 -3.96 -6.93 21.68
CA LEU A 28 -4.66 -7.03 20.40
C LEU A 28 -4.77 -8.48 19.89
N GLY A 29 -4.23 -9.47 20.62
CA GLY A 29 -4.37 -10.89 20.31
C GLY A 29 -3.76 -11.35 18.98
N CYS A 30 -2.82 -10.58 18.41
CA CYS A 30 -2.11 -10.99 17.19
C CYS A 30 -0.83 -11.74 17.54
N LYS A 31 -0.71 -12.98 17.05
CA LYS A 31 0.52 -13.78 17.23
C LYS A 31 1.57 -13.32 16.21
N GLN A 32 2.62 -12.64 16.67
CA GLN A 32 3.83 -12.55 15.87
C GLN A 32 4.51 -13.93 15.82
N ASN A 33 5.01 -14.31 14.63
CA ASN A 33 6.03 -15.34 14.55
C ASN A 33 7.18 -14.91 15.47
N ASN A 34 7.74 -15.83 16.28
CA ASN A 34 8.72 -15.60 17.33
C ASN A 34 10.07 -14.99 16.85
N THR A 35 10.17 -14.47 15.66
CA THR A 35 11.32 -13.68 15.17
C THR A 35 11.16 -12.24 15.63
N MET A 36 12.13 -11.73 16.38
CA MET A 36 12.18 -10.30 16.73
C MET A 36 12.22 -9.49 15.43
N SER A 37 11.34 -8.47 15.31
CA SER A 37 11.37 -7.57 14.17
C SER A 37 12.73 -6.93 14.02
N THR A 38 13.24 -6.89 12.79
CA THR A 38 14.49 -6.21 12.42
C THR A 38 14.25 -4.77 12.01
N LEU A 39 12.99 -4.35 11.87
CA LEU A 39 12.59 -3.03 11.40
C LEU A 39 12.68 -1.99 12.52
N ASN A 40 13.13 -0.79 12.17
CA ASN A 40 13.10 0.36 13.08
C ASN A 40 11.82 1.15 12.85
N LEU A 41 10.74 0.80 13.56
CA LEU A 41 9.42 1.39 13.41
C LEU A 41 9.28 2.68 14.23
N THR A 42 8.91 3.77 13.58
CA THR A 42 8.60 5.06 14.21
C THR A 42 7.37 4.95 15.09
N GLN A 43 7.50 5.26 16.39
CA GLN A 43 6.40 5.14 17.37
C GLN A 43 5.57 6.42 17.49
N GLU A 44 6.08 7.55 17.04
CA GLU A 44 5.38 8.83 17.02
C GLU A 44 4.29 8.86 15.95
N TRP A 45 3.26 9.72 16.16
CA TRP A 45 2.25 9.94 15.14
C TRP A 45 2.78 10.89 14.08
N ASP A 46 3.33 10.34 13.02
CA ASP A 46 3.93 11.07 11.90
C ASP A 46 3.10 11.02 10.62
N LYS A 47 1.80 10.82 10.76
CA LYS A 47 0.87 10.66 9.64
C LYS A 47 0.37 12.01 9.12
N THR A 48 0.03 12.06 7.83
CA THR A 48 -0.50 13.26 7.15
C THR A 48 -1.97 13.56 7.48
N PHE A 49 -2.55 12.81 8.41
CA PHE A 49 -3.93 12.96 8.86
C PHE A 49 -4.01 12.90 10.39
N PRO A 50 -5.05 13.48 11.01
CA PRO A 50 -5.19 13.50 12.46
C PRO A 50 -5.49 12.10 13.01
N LYS A 51 -5.04 11.87 14.25
CA LYS A 51 -5.33 10.64 14.99
C LYS A 51 -6.79 10.60 15.44
N SER A 52 -7.45 9.49 15.20
CA SER A 52 -8.83 9.28 15.66
C SER A 52 -8.87 8.83 17.11
N GLU A 53 -9.82 9.40 17.87
CA GLU A 53 -10.13 8.99 19.23
C GLU A 53 -11.05 7.74 19.30
N LEU A 54 -11.57 7.27 18.16
CA LEU A 54 -12.49 6.13 18.10
C LEU A 54 -11.78 4.78 17.96
N VAL A 55 -10.48 4.80 17.66
CA VAL A 55 -9.70 3.58 17.39
C VAL A 55 -8.46 3.49 18.28
N ASN A 56 -8.02 2.26 18.52
CA ASN A 56 -6.69 1.96 19.03
C ASN A 56 -5.76 1.78 17.86
N HIS A 57 -4.53 2.28 17.99
CA HIS A 57 -3.50 2.18 16.96
C HIS A 57 -2.22 1.58 17.52
N CYS A 58 -1.59 0.69 16.76
CA CYS A 58 -0.24 0.19 17.03
C CYS A 58 0.51 -0.14 15.74
N LYS A 59 1.83 -0.16 15.81
CA LYS A 59 2.69 -0.68 14.73
C LYS A 59 2.78 -2.20 14.83
N VAL A 60 2.72 -2.86 13.70
CA VAL A 60 2.90 -4.31 13.56
C VAL A 60 3.86 -4.62 12.41
N SER A 61 4.44 -5.80 12.40
CA SER A 61 5.20 -6.31 11.25
C SER A 61 4.86 -7.76 10.96
N PHE A 62 5.02 -8.16 9.71
CA PHE A 62 4.81 -9.52 9.23
C PHE A 62 5.68 -9.79 8.00
N HIS A 63 5.88 -11.06 7.65
CA HIS A 63 6.73 -11.44 6.52
C HIS A 63 5.88 -11.92 5.34
N ASN A 64 6.29 -11.55 4.13
CA ASN A 64 5.77 -12.17 2.93
C ASN A 64 6.52 -13.49 2.64
N ARG A 65 6.05 -14.29 1.66
CA ARG A 65 6.65 -15.59 1.30
C ARG A 65 8.09 -15.47 0.77
N TYR A 66 8.56 -14.28 0.42
CA TYR A 66 9.95 -14.01 0.04
C TYR A 66 10.85 -13.72 1.25
N GLY A 67 10.31 -13.72 2.47
CA GLY A 67 11.03 -13.40 3.69
C GLY A 67 11.27 -11.91 3.91
N ILE A 68 10.59 -11.04 3.13
CA ILE A 68 10.66 -9.60 3.33
C ILE A 68 9.73 -9.23 4.48
N GLU A 69 10.27 -8.56 5.50
CA GLU A 69 9.48 -8.06 6.62
C GLU A 69 8.77 -6.76 6.23
N LEU A 70 7.45 -6.73 6.40
CA LEU A 70 6.58 -5.60 6.08
C LEU A 70 6.18 -4.86 7.36
N ALA A 71 6.22 -3.54 7.31
CA ALA A 71 5.77 -2.64 8.36
C ALA A 71 4.32 -2.22 8.10
N ALA A 72 3.49 -2.26 9.13
CA ALA A 72 2.11 -1.81 9.06
C ALA A 72 1.67 -1.02 10.29
N ASP A 73 0.68 -0.15 10.07
CA ASP A 73 -0.13 0.47 11.11
C ASP A 73 -1.43 -0.33 11.25
N MET A 74 -1.70 -0.86 12.44
CA MET A 74 -2.93 -1.56 12.75
C MET A 74 -3.88 -0.65 13.53
N TYR A 75 -5.14 -0.63 13.10
CA TYR A 75 -6.21 0.12 13.74
C TYR A 75 -7.32 -0.83 14.16
N VAL A 76 -7.76 -0.72 15.41
CA VAL A 76 -8.81 -1.56 16.01
C VAL A 76 -9.87 -0.66 16.64
N PRO A 77 -11.17 -0.86 16.37
CA PRO A 77 -12.24 -0.09 17.02
C PRO A 77 -12.11 -0.13 18.55
N LYS A 78 -12.27 1.00 19.23
CA LYS A 78 -12.33 0.99 20.71
C LYS A 78 -13.58 0.24 21.19
N GLY A 79 -13.41 -0.59 22.20
CA GLY A 79 -14.50 -1.41 22.72
C GLY A 79 -14.91 -2.58 21.81
N ALA A 80 -14.05 -2.97 20.89
CA ALA A 80 -14.29 -4.14 20.05
C ALA A 80 -14.48 -5.41 20.89
N GLU A 81 -15.54 -6.16 20.61
CA GLU A 81 -15.86 -7.42 21.26
C GLU A 81 -15.99 -8.54 20.22
N GLY A 82 -15.47 -9.72 20.53
CA GLY A 82 -15.50 -10.89 19.65
C GLY A 82 -14.61 -10.71 18.40
N LYS A 83 -14.87 -11.52 17.39
CA LYS A 83 -14.14 -11.49 16.12
C LYS A 83 -14.80 -10.54 15.13
N LEU A 84 -14.01 -9.64 14.56
CA LEU A 84 -14.44 -8.64 13.59
C LEU A 84 -13.97 -8.98 12.18
N PRO A 85 -14.67 -8.50 11.14
CA PRO A 85 -14.12 -8.51 9.78
C PRO A 85 -12.89 -7.61 9.71
N ALA A 86 -11.96 -7.93 8.79
CA ALA A 86 -10.73 -7.17 8.65
C ALA A 86 -10.48 -6.68 7.22
N ILE A 87 -9.68 -5.61 7.11
CA ILE A 87 -9.31 -5.01 5.81
C ILE A 87 -7.82 -4.67 5.81
N ALA A 88 -7.09 -5.17 4.80
CA ALA A 88 -5.73 -4.74 4.51
C ALA A 88 -5.72 -3.64 3.44
N VAL A 89 -4.96 -2.56 3.68
CA VAL A 89 -4.93 -1.36 2.82
C VAL A 89 -3.51 -1.04 2.40
N SER A 90 -3.28 -0.74 1.11
CA SER A 90 -1.98 -0.25 0.64
C SER A 90 -2.09 0.69 -0.56
N GLY A 91 -1.03 1.45 -0.79
CA GLY A 91 -0.93 2.47 -1.85
C GLY A 91 -1.18 3.89 -1.33
N PRO A 92 -1.04 4.88 -2.18
CA PRO A 92 -0.68 4.86 -3.62
C PRO A 92 0.73 4.32 -3.93
N PHE A 93 0.99 4.00 -5.19
CA PHE A 93 2.31 3.60 -5.66
C PHE A 93 3.32 4.73 -5.42
N GLY A 94 4.39 4.45 -4.65
CA GLY A 94 5.37 5.45 -4.22
C GLY A 94 5.00 6.27 -2.99
N ALA A 95 3.81 6.05 -2.41
CA ALA A 95 3.42 6.57 -1.10
C ALA A 95 3.84 5.62 0.03
N VAL A 96 3.54 6.02 1.25
CA VAL A 96 3.74 5.23 2.47
C VAL A 96 2.45 5.15 3.28
N LYS A 97 2.38 4.21 4.21
CA LYS A 97 1.21 3.95 5.06
C LYS A 97 0.78 5.13 5.94
N GLU A 98 1.67 6.09 6.14
CA GLU A 98 1.40 7.35 6.87
C GLU A 98 0.58 8.36 6.06
N GLN A 99 0.30 8.06 4.79
CA GLN A 99 -0.48 8.88 3.86
C GLN A 99 -1.86 8.26 3.60
N SER A 100 -2.32 8.24 2.37
CA SER A 100 -3.68 7.82 1.96
C SER A 100 -4.11 6.45 2.51
N SER A 101 -3.27 5.43 2.45
CA SER A 101 -3.68 4.09 2.93
C SER A 101 -3.96 4.04 4.43
N GLY A 102 -3.20 4.77 5.25
CA GLY A 102 -3.46 4.89 6.67
C GLY A 102 -4.77 5.63 6.97
N LEU A 103 -5.08 6.69 6.21
CA LEU A 103 -6.34 7.41 6.31
C LEU A 103 -7.54 6.48 6.04
N TYR A 104 -7.50 5.74 4.92
CA TYR A 104 -8.54 4.76 4.60
C TYR A 104 -8.67 3.69 5.68
N ALA A 105 -7.55 3.17 6.18
CA ALA A 105 -7.55 2.16 7.24
C ALA A 105 -8.17 2.70 8.53
N GLN A 106 -7.82 3.91 8.96
CA GLN A 106 -8.40 4.54 10.14
C GLN A 106 -9.91 4.74 10.00
N HIS A 107 -10.38 5.28 8.87
CA HIS A 107 -11.81 5.48 8.64
C HIS A 107 -12.61 4.17 8.57
N MET A 108 -12.03 3.11 8.04
CA MET A 108 -12.70 1.81 8.05
C MET A 108 -12.70 1.18 9.44
N ALA A 109 -11.66 1.42 10.26
CA ALA A 109 -11.65 0.99 11.65
C ALA A 109 -12.71 1.71 12.49
N GLU A 110 -12.93 3.01 12.29
CA GLU A 110 -14.02 3.78 12.91
C GLU A 110 -15.41 3.19 12.60
N ARG A 111 -15.53 2.45 11.50
CA ARG A 111 -16.76 1.81 11.00
C ARG A 111 -16.90 0.35 11.40
N GLY A 112 -16.01 -0.15 12.28
CA GLY A 112 -16.14 -1.46 12.93
C GLY A 112 -15.32 -2.58 12.27
N PHE A 113 -14.29 -2.28 11.51
CA PHE A 113 -13.36 -3.27 10.95
C PHE A 113 -12.02 -3.25 11.72
N VAL A 114 -11.37 -4.39 11.86
CA VAL A 114 -9.93 -4.40 12.15
C VAL A 114 -9.19 -4.07 10.86
N THR A 115 -8.30 -3.09 10.88
CA THR A 115 -7.62 -2.71 9.64
C THR A 115 -6.12 -2.63 9.82
N ILE A 116 -5.38 -2.90 8.74
CA ILE A 116 -3.96 -2.60 8.63
C ILE A 116 -3.70 -1.76 7.39
N ALA A 117 -2.85 -0.73 7.53
CA ALA A 117 -2.22 -0.05 6.40
C ALA A 117 -0.75 -0.45 6.37
N PHE A 118 -0.26 -1.03 5.28
CA PHE A 118 1.12 -1.51 5.20
C PHE A 118 1.93 -0.77 4.14
N ASP A 119 3.22 -0.57 4.44
CA ASP A 119 4.20 -0.21 3.42
C ASP A 119 4.51 -1.45 2.57
N PRO A 120 4.50 -1.34 1.24
CA PRO A 120 4.89 -2.46 0.41
C PRO A 120 6.39 -2.75 0.52
N SER A 121 6.80 -3.96 0.14
CA SER A 121 8.20 -4.36 0.03
C SER A 121 9.04 -3.27 -0.65
N PHE A 122 10.26 -3.04 -0.17
CA PHE A 122 11.26 -2.08 -0.65
C PHE A 122 10.98 -0.61 -0.36
N THR A 123 9.87 -0.26 0.31
CA THR A 123 9.46 1.13 0.54
C THR A 123 9.12 1.40 2.00
N GLY A 124 9.06 2.68 2.37
CA GLY A 124 8.69 3.12 3.70
C GLY A 124 9.55 2.49 4.80
N GLU A 125 8.90 1.99 5.84
CA GLU A 125 9.51 1.26 6.95
C GLU A 125 9.63 -0.25 6.68
N SER A 126 9.02 -0.79 5.61
CA SER A 126 9.17 -2.20 5.22
C SER A 126 10.56 -2.51 4.73
N GLY A 127 10.95 -3.77 4.86
CA GLY A 127 12.23 -4.30 4.42
C GLY A 127 12.34 -4.46 2.90
N GLY A 128 13.36 -5.21 2.50
CA GLY A 128 13.69 -5.50 1.11
C GLY A 128 14.79 -4.58 0.56
N GLU A 129 15.75 -5.21 -0.12
CA GLU A 129 16.86 -4.54 -0.78
C GLU A 129 16.99 -4.98 -2.24
N PRO A 130 17.42 -4.10 -3.13
CA PRO A 130 17.71 -2.68 -2.89
C PRO A 130 16.42 -1.88 -2.66
N ARG A 131 16.52 -0.81 -1.85
CA ARG A 131 15.38 0.10 -1.61
C ARG A 131 14.87 0.74 -2.89
N ARG A 132 13.58 1.12 -2.92
CA ARG A 132 12.96 1.82 -4.06
C ARG A 132 12.86 0.95 -5.32
N MET A 133 12.61 -0.32 -5.12
CA MET A 133 12.19 -1.27 -6.16
C MET A 133 10.68 -1.50 -6.09
N ALA A 134 10.12 -2.01 -7.17
CA ALA A 134 8.74 -2.50 -7.21
C ALA A 134 8.65 -3.71 -8.14
N SER A 135 7.80 -4.65 -7.77
CA SER A 135 7.58 -5.88 -8.53
C SER A 135 6.10 -6.21 -8.58
N PRO A 136 5.53 -6.49 -9.76
CA PRO A 136 4.13 -6.93 -9.85
C PRO A 136 3.86 -8.19 -9.03
N ASP A 137 4.81 -9.12 -8.95
CA ASP A 137 4.70 -10.35 -8.17
C ASP A 137 4.84 -10.06 -6.66
N ILE A 138 5.96 -9.46 -6.22
CA ILE A 138 6.23 -9.25 -4.80
C ILE A 138 5.20 -8.29 -4.17
N ASN A 139 4.82 -7.20 -4.85
CA ASN A 139 3.85 -6.26 -4.29
C ASN A 139 2.40 -6.78 -4.35
N THR A 140 2.07 -7.73 -5.22
CA THR A 140 0.83 -8.49 -5.14
C THR A 140 0.85 -9.43 -3.94
N GLU A 141 1.97 -10.14 -3.73
CA GLU A 141 2.20 -11.02 -2.59
C GLU A 141 2.09 -10.29 -1.25
N ASP A 142 2.51 -9.03 -1.17
CA ASP A 142 2.40 -8.23 0.06
C ASP A 142 0.95 -8.15 0.57
N PHE A 143 -0.06 -8.14 -0.32
CA PHE A 143 -1.47 -8.26 0.07
C PHE A 143 -1.81 -9.66 0.60
N CYS A 144 -1.31 -10.72 -0.02
CA CYS A 144 -1.53 -12.09 0.45
C CYS A 144 -0.90 -12.30 1.84
N ALA A 145 0.30 -11.78 2.05
CA ALA A 145 0.96 -11.80 3.37
C ALA A 145 0.20 -10.99 4.43
N ALA A 146 -0.43 -9.87 4.04
CA ALA A 146 -1.31 -9.12 4.92
C ALA A 146 -2.55 -9.94 5.33
N VAL A 147 -3.10 -10.75 4.42
CA VAL A 147 -4.19 -11.70 4.71
C VAL A 147 -3.70 -12.82 5.63
N ASP A 148 -2.49 -13.37 5.42
CA ASP A 148 -1.88 -14.36 6.33
C ASP A 148 -1.80 -13.80 7.76
N PHE A 149 -1.26 -12.59 7.91
CA PHE A 149 -1.14 -11.93 9.20
C PHE A 149 -2.52 -11.73 9.86
N LEU A 150 -3.46 -11.12 9.16
CA LEU A 150 -4.81 -10.87 9.69
C LEU A 150 -5.53 -12.17 10.09
N SER A 151 -5.35 -13.25 9.31
CA SER A 151 -5.95 -14.55 9.61
C SER A 151 -5.43 -15.18 10.92
N THR A 152 -4.29 -14.73 11.43
CA THR A 152 -3.71 -15.20 12.72
C THR A 152 -4.08 -14.33 13.91
N CYS A 153 -4.73 -13.18 13.68
CA CYS A 153 -5.15 -12.27 14.76
C CYS A 153 -6.39 -12.79 15.48
N GLU A 154 -6.35 -12.86 16.82
CA GLU A 154 -7.47 -13.39 17.64
C GLU A 154 -8.75 -12.57 17.48
N LEU A 155 -8.64 -11.25 17.27
CA LEU A 155 -9.76 -10.34 17.05
C LEU A 155 -10.32 -10.39 15.63
N VAL A 156 -9.69 -11.13 14.70
CA VAL A 156 -10.12 -11.18 13.30
C VAL A 156 -10.86 -12.47 13.01
N ASP A 157 -11.96 -12.37 12.30
CA ASP A 157 -12.60 -13.50 11.65
C ASP A 157 -11.91 -13.76 10.31
N ALA A 158 -11.13 -14.84 10.24
CA ALA A 158 -10.34 -15.20 9.06
C ALA A 158 -11.18 -15.46 7.80
N GLU A 159 -12.49 -15.74 7.95
CA GLU A 159 -13.41 -15.88 6.82
C GLU A 159 -13.98 -14.55 6.32
N ARG A 160 -13.66 -13.43 6.98
CA ARG A 160 -14.21 -12.11 6.67
C ARG A 160 -13.12 -11.08 6.43
N ILE A 161 -12.19 -11.35 5.51
CA ILE A 161 -11.08 -10.47 5.17
C ILE A 161 -11.28 -9.86 3.79
N GLY A 162 -11.20 -8.53 3.72
CA GLY A 162 -11.20 -7.75 2.48
C GLY A 162 -9.91 -6.97 2.30
N ILE A 163 -9.73 -6.38 1.11
CA ILE A 163 -8.58 -5.52 0.82
C ILE A 163 -8.99 -4.23 0.13
N ILE A 164 -8.19 -3.18 0.33
CA ILE A 164 -8.29 -1.90 -0.40
C ILE A 164 -6.94 -1.60 -1.03
N GLY A 165 -6.92 -1.44 -2.36
CA GLY A 165 -5.77 -0.94 -3.09
C GLY A 165 -6.04 0.47 -3.63
N ILE A 166 -5.08 1.39 -3.45
CA ILE A 166 -5.22 2.78 -3.89
C ILE A 166 -4.21 3.07 -5.00
N CYS A 167 -4.62 3.75 -6.07
CA CYS A 167 -3.76 4.11 -7.18
C CYS A 167 -3.11 2.85 -7.81
N GLY A 168 -1.77 2.82 -7.96
CA GLY A 168 -1.06 1.65 -8.51
C GLY A 168 -1.30 0.37 -7.72
N PHE A 169 -1.52 0.47 -6.40
CA PHE A 169 -1.88 -0.69 -5.57
C PHE A 169 -3.33 -1.18 -5.79
N GLY A 170 -4.17 -0.40 -6.47
CA GLY A 170 -5.46 -0.89 -6.96
C GLY A 170 -5.30 -2.03 -7.97
N GLY A 171 -4.34 -1.93 -8.90
CA GLY A 171 -4.01 -3.01 -9.83
C GLY A 171 -3.46 -4.24 -9.13
N MET A 172 -2.56 -4.06 -8.12
CA MET A 172 -2.05 -5.16 -7.30
C MET A 172 -3.15 -5.84 -6.47
N ALA A 173 -4.09 -5.05 -5.91
CA ALA A 173 -5.23 -5.61 -5.17
C ALA A 173 -6.15 -6.46 -6.07
N ILE A 174 -6.41 -6.02 -7.30
CA ILE A 174 -7.14 -6.84 -8.28
C ILE A 174 -6.38 -8.14 -8.59
N ASN A 175 -5.06 -8.06 -8.78
CA ASN A 175 -4.23 -9.24 -9.02
C ASN A 175 -4.21 -10.18 -7.80
N ALA A 176 -4.11 -9.65 -6.58
CA ALA A 176 -4.18 -10.43 -5.35
C ALA A 176 -5.55 -11.13 -5.18
N ALA A 177 -6.65 -10.45 -5.52
CA ALA A 177 -7.99 -11.05 -5.50
C ALA A 177 -8.17 -12.18 -6.52
N ALA A 178 -7.42 -12.16 -7.63
CA ALA A 178 -7.40 -13.25 -8.60
C ALA A 178 -6.56 -14.44 -8.12
N LEU A 179 -5.59 -14.20 -7.22
CA LEU A 179 -4.64 -15.19 -6.72
C LEU A 179 -5.09 -15.86 -5.42
N ASP A 180 -5.63 -15.06 -4.47
CA ASP A 180 -5.94 -15.53 -3.12
C ASP A 180 -7.45 -15.54 -2.83
N PRO A 181 -8.10 -16.74 -2.79
CA PRO A 181 -9.54 -16.86 -2.56
C PRO A 181 -9.98 -16.51 -1.12
N ARG A 182 -9.04 -16.30 -0.18
CA ARG A 182 -9.34 -15.81 1.17
C ARG A 182 -9.70 -14.32 1.17
N ILE A 183 -9.38 -13.59 0.09
CA ILE A 183 -9.83 -12.22 -0.13
C ILE A 183 -11.30 -12.25 -0.53
N LYS A 184 -12.20 -11.96 0.42
CA LYS A 184 -13.66 -12.09 0.22
C LYS A 184 -14.28 -10.86 -0.46
N ALA A 185 -13.64 -9.71 -0.42
CA ALA A 185 -14.11 -8.50 -1.08
C ALA A 185 -12.93 -7.55 -1.37
N THR A 186 -12.94 -6.88 -2.51
CA THR A 186 -11.86 -5.99 -2.94
C THR A 186 -12.40 -4.62 -3.34
N VAL A 187 -11.78 -3.56 -2.81
CA VAL A 187 -12.00 -2.18 -3.27
C VAL A 187 -10.72 -1.69 -3.94
N ALA A 188 -10.83 -1.12 -5.14
CA ALA A 188 -9.73 -0.45 -5.83
C ALA A 188 -10.11 1.01 -6.06
N SER A 189 -9.51 1.92 -5.29
CA SER A 189 -9.78 3.36 -5.34
C SER A 189 -8.78 4.04 -6.26
N THR A 190 -9.29 4.84 -7.22
CA THR A 190 -8.50 5.62 -8.18
C THR A 190 -7.35 4.81 -8.80
N MET A 191 -7.63 3.55 -9.16
CA MET A 191 -6.62 2.56 -9.52
C MET A 191 -5.82 2.88 -10.80
N TYR A 192 -4.59 2.37 -10.83
CA TYR A 192 -3.80 2.20 -12.05
C TYR A 192 -3.54 0.72 -12.35
N ASP A 193 -3.49 0.41 -13.62
CA ASP A 193 -2.79 -0.77 -14.11
C ASP A 193 -1.33 -0.38 -14.41
N MET A 194 -0.42 -0.63 -13.45
CA MET A 194 0.99 -0.28 -13.56
C MET A 194 1.69 -1.01 -14.70
N SER A 195 1.23 -2.21 -15.06
CA SER A 195 1.74 -2.95 -16.22
C SER A 195 1.33 -2.31 -17.54
N ARG A 196 0.12 -1.77 -17.60
CA ARG A 196 -0.36 -1.01 -18.75
C ARG A 196 0.40 0.31 -18.90
N VAL A 197 0.62 1.05 -17.80
CA VAL A 197 1.46 2.26 -17.81
C VAL A 197 2.87 1.96 -18.34
N ALA A 198 3.48 0.88 -17.88
CA ALA A 198 4.84 0.51 -18.33
C ALA A 198 4.90 0.15 -19.82
N ARG A 199 3.82 -0.40 -20.38
CA ARG A 199 3.77 -0.82 -21.80
C ARG A 199 3.32 0.27 -22.74
N GLU A 200 2.33 1.05 -22.34
CA GLU A 200 1.61 1.97 -23.23
C GLU A 200 1.93 3.45 -22.93
N GLY A 201 2.48 3.75 -21.75
CA GLY A 201 2.57 5.11 -21.23
C GLY A 201 1.20 5.70 -20.89
N TYR A 202 1.17 6.97 -20.50
CA TYR A 202 -0.09 7.67 -20.30
C TYR A 202 -0.80 7.92 -21.64
N PHE A 203 -2.07 7.57 -21.71
CA PHE A 203 -2.92 7.76 -22.91
C PHE A 203 -2.37 7.07 -24.17
N GLY A 204 -1.59 6.01 -24.00
CA GLY A 204 -0.97 5.31 -25.14
C GLY A 204 0.19 6.06 -25.79
N SER A 205 0.78 7.05 -25.12
CA SER A 205 1.81 7.93 -25.67
C SER A 205 3.09 7.21 -26.11
N THR A 206 3.35 6.02 -25.59
CA THR A 206 4.53 5.18 -25.92
C THR A 206 4.11 3.76 -26.32
N ASP A 207 2.88 3.56 -26.79
CA ASP A 207 2.38 2.24 -27.19
C ASP A 207 2.84 1.89 -28.62
N SER A 208 4.12 1.65 -28.77
CA SER A 208 4.71 1.08 -29.98
C SER A 208 5.88 0.14 -29.64
N GLU A 209 6.20 -0.75 -30.57
CA GLU A 209 7.36 -1.65 -30.42
C GLU A 209 8.67 -0.86 -30.32
N GLU A 210 8.80 0.19 -31.13
CA GLU A 210 9.99 1.05 -31.19
C GLU A 210 10.20 1.79 -29.85
N ALA A 211 9.12 2.33 -29.25
CA ALA A 211 9.18 3.00 -27.97
C ALA A 211 9.58 2.03 -26.85
N ARG A 212 9.00 0.84 -26.83
CA ARG A 212 9.35 -0.20 -25.87
C ARG A 212 10.78 -0.73 -26.06
N ASP A 213 11.27 -0.84 -27.29
CA ASP A 213 12.65 -1.22 -27.56
C ASP A 213 13.64 -0.15 -27.09
N ALA A 214 13.37 1.11 -27.35
CA ALA A 214 14.16 2.22 -26.85
C ALA A 214 14.22 2.23 -25.30
N GLN A 215 13.10 1.99 -24.64
CA GLN A 215 13.02 1.88 -23.19
C GLN A 215 13.85 0.69 -22.65
N ARG A 216 13.75 -0.49 -23.28
CA ARG A 216 14.57 -1.67 -22.91
C ARG A 216 16.05 -1.38 -23.03
N LYS A 217 16.49 -0.71 -24.11
CA LYS A 217 17.89 -0.31 -24.31
C LYS A 217 18.37 0.66 -23.23
N ALA A 218 17.56 1.66 -22.90
CA ALA A 218 17.87 2.60 -21.83
C ALA A 218 17.98 1.90 -20.45
N TRP A 219 17.06 1.00 -20.11
CA TRP A 219 17.13 0.21 -18.89
C TRP A 219 18.33 -0.75 -18.88
N ALA A 220 18.67 -1.38 -19.99
CA ALA A 220 19.83 -2.26 -20.07
C ALA A 220 21.13 -1.48 -19.81
N ALA A 221 21.27 -0.28 -20.39
CA ALA A 221 22.40 0.60 -20.14
C ALA A 221 22.48 1.02 -18.67
N GLN A 222 21.35 1.43 -18.07
CA GLN A 222 21.30 1.81 -16.66
C GLN A 222 21.62 0.64 -15.72
N ARG A 223 21.13 -0.58 -16.02
CA ARG A 223 21.48 -1.79 -15.24
C ARG A 223 22.98 -2.05 -15.22
N THR A 224 23.64 -1.89 -16.37
CA THR A 224 25.10 -2.05 -16.47
C THR A 224 25.82 -1.00 -15.62
N GLU A 225 25.35 0.25 -15.64
CA GLU A 225 25.93 1.33 -14.84
C GLU A 225 25.72 1.11 -13.36
N ASP A 226 24.50 0.74 -12.92
CA ASP A 226 24.17 0.44 -11.53
C ASP A 226 25.04 -0.72 -11.00
N TYR A 227 25.24 -1.77 -11.81
CA TYR A 227 26.10 -2.90 -11.46
C TYR A 227 27.57 -2.48 -11.32
N ARG A 228 28.06 -1.63 -12.23
CA ARG A 228 29.44 -1.17 -12.23
C ARG A 228 29.76 -0.26 -11.04
N THR A 229 28.81 0.59 -10.64
CA THR A 229 28.98 1.56 -9.55
C THR A 229 28.60 1.01 -8.18
N GLY A 230 27.89 -0.12 -8.12
CA GLY A 230 27.31 -0.66 -6.88
C GLY A 230 26.22 0.23 -6.28
N SER A 231 25.62 1.11 -7.09
CA SER A 231 24.59 2.06 -6.66
C SER A 231 23.44 2.12 -7.67
N TYR A 232 22.26 2.52 -7.19
CA TYR A 232 21.05 2.58 -8.03
C TYR A 232 20.67 4.04 -8.28
N LYS A 233 20.62 4.44 -9.55
CA LYS A 233 20.22 5.78 -9.94
C LYS A 233 18.72 5.98 -9.74
N ARG A 234 18.35 7.09 -9.07
CA ARG A 234 16.95 7.47 -8.83
C ARG A 234 16.33 8.12 -10.07
N ALA A 235 15.06 7.82 -10.29
CA ALA A 235 14.27 8.41 -11.37
C ALA A 235 13.71 9.81 -11.03
N GLY A 236 13.76 10.19 -9.74
CA GLY A 236 13.05 11.34 -9.20
C GLY A 236 11.65 10.95 -8.70
N GLY A 237 11.11 11.75 -7.78
CA GLY A 237 9.73 11.67 -7.31
C GLY A 237 8.78 12.48 -8.18
N VAL A 238 7.72 13.03 -7.59
CA VAL A 238 6.92 14.06 -8.24
C VAL A 238 7.81 15.29 -8.47
N VAL A 239 7.70 15.87 -9.68
CA VAL A 239 8.58 16.96 -10.11
C VAL A 239 8.51 18.17 -9.16
N ASP A 240 9.67 18.71 -8.79
CA ASP A 240 9.80 19.92 -7.97
C ASP A 240 11.14 20.59 -8.27
N PRO A 241 11.18 21.90 -8.64
CA PRO A 241 10.05 22.80 -8.75
C PRO A 241 9.06 22.44 -9.86
N LEU A 242 7.80 22.82 -9.67
CA LEU A 242 6.73 22.55 -10.63
C LEU A 242 6.90 23.42 -11.88
N PRO A 243 7.03 22.84 -13.12
CA PRO A 243 7.06 23.62 -14.36
C PRO A 243 5.74 24.37 -14.59
N GLU A 244 5.81 25.56 -15.17
CA GLU A 244 4.62 26.37 -15.47
C GLU A 244 3.65 25.67 -16.41
N ASP A 245 4.18 24.99 -17.43
CA ASP A 245 3.45 24.24 -18.45
C ASP A 245 3.11 22.80 -18.03
N ALA A 246 3.36 22.43 -16.78
CA ALA A 246 3.05 21.09 -16.29
C ALA A 246 1.58 20.73 -16.55
N PRO A 247 1.30 19.50 -17.01
CA PRO A 247 -0.06 18.99 -17.15
C PRO A 247 -0.84 19.12 -15.83
N TRP A 248 -2.15 19.36 -15.92
CA TRP A 248 -2.99 19.60 -14.75
C TRP A 248 -2.89 18.48 -13.70
N PHE A 249 -2.81 17.24 -14.09
CA PHE A 249 -2.68 16.12 -13.16
C PHE A 249 -1.30 16.06 -12.48
N VAL A 250 -0.25 16.59 -13.10
CA VAL A 250 1.07 16.76 -12.47
C VAL A 250 1.01 17.84 -11.41
N LYS A 251 0.24 18.91 -11.65
CA LYS A 251 -0.03 19.98 -10.65
C LYS A 251 -0.78 19.39 -9.46
N ASP A 252 -1.77 18.52 -9.68
CA ASP A 252 -2.49 17.83 -8.60
C ASP A 252 -1.57 16.95 -7.76
N TYR A 253 -0.71 16.14 -8.40
CA TYR A 253 0.29 15.35 -7.67
C TYR A 253 1.28 16.19 -6.90
N HIS A 254 1.76 17.30 -7.48
CA HIS A 254 2.65 18.23 -6.79
C HIS A 254 1.95 18.82 -5.55
N ALA A 255 0.72 19.29 -5.70
CA ALA A 255 -0.08 19.83 -4.60
C ALA A 255 -0.27 18.84 -3.44
N TYR A 256 -0.33 17.53 -3.72
CA TYR A 256 -0.39 16.52 -2.67
C TYR A 256 1.00 16.17 -2.12
N TYR A 257 1.93 15.70 -2.97
CA TYR A 257 3.19 15.11 -2.51
C TYR A 257 4.28 16.10 -2.11
N LYS A 258 4.22 17.36 -2.58
CA LYS A 258 5.27 18.37 -2.37
C LYS A 258 4.86 19.51 -1.45
N THR A 259 3.67 19.44 -0.84
CA THR A 259 3.16 20.41 0.12
C THR A 259 2.77 19.74 1.44
N GLU A 260 2.45 20.51 2.46
CA GLU A 260 1.98 20.02 3.76
C GLU A 260 0.72 19.13 3.67
N ARG A 261 -0.01 19.17 2.54
CA ARG A 261 -1.21 18.37 2.31
C ARG A 261 -0.94 16.87 2.43
N GLY A 262 0.18 16.39 1.91
CA GLY A 262 0.47 14.96 1.88
C GLY A 262 1.95 14.61 1.79
N PHE A 263 2.87 15.59 1.97
CA PHE A 263 4.30 15.31 1.99
C PHE A 263 4.65 14.35 3.13
N HIS A 264 5.47 13.33 2.82
CA HIS A 264 6.05 12.47 3.83
C HIS A 264 7.51 12.11 3.47
N PRO A 265 8.47 12.19 4.42
CA PRO A 265 9.90 12.03 4.11
C PRO A 265 10.27 10.60 3.68
N ARG A 266 9.49 9.58 4.03
CA ARG A 266 9.69 8.20 3.58
C ARG A 266 9.03 7.89 2.23
N SER A 267 8.12 8.74 1.76
CA SER A 267 7.44 8.56 0.47
C SER A 267 8.38 8.81 -0.71
N GLY A 268 8.42 7.88 -1.65
CA GLY A 268 9.16 8.04 -2.90
C GLY A 268 8.67 9.21 -3.74
N ASN A 269 7.36 9.40 -3.82
CA ASN A 269 6.77 10.49 -4.57
C ASN A 269 7.09 11.86 -3.98
N SER A 270 7.21 11.93 -2.65
CA SER A 270 7.59 13.17 -1.95
C SER A 270 9.08 13.48 -2.03
N THR A 271 9.91 12.47 -2.29
CA THR A 271 11.39 12.59 -2.25
C THR A 271 12.02 12.26 -3.61
N ASP A 272 12.89 11.27 -3.68
CA ASP A 272 13.79 10.96 -4.80
C ASP A 272 13.24 9.88 -5.78
N GLY A 273 12.05 9.35 -5.51
CA GLY A 273 11.35 8.40 -6.39
C GLY A 273 11.90 6.98 -6.36
N TRP A 274 11.68 6.28 -7.45
CA TRP A 274 12.11 4.91 -7.68
C TRP A 274 13.51 4.83 -8.23
N ASN A 275 14.15 3.67 -8.14
CA ASN A 275 15.29 3.36 -9.00
C ASN A 275 14.83 3.36 -10.45
N ILE A 276 15.63 3.88 -11.38
CA ILE A 276 15.27 3.90 -12.81
C ILE A 276 14.90 2.51 -13.32
N ILE A 277 15.62 1.49 -12.84
CA ILE A 277 15.34 0.08 -13.19
C ILE A 277 14.29 -0.57 -12.30
N GLY A 278 13.75 0.16 -11.31
CA GLY A 278 12.94 -0.39 -10.23
C GLY A 278 11.59 -0.97 -10.67
N THR A 279 11.09 -0.55 -11.82
CA THR A 279 9.75 -0.91 -12.32
C THR A 279 9.75 -1.72 -13.61
N ILE A 280 10.93 -2.17 -14.08
CA ILE A 280 11.04 -2.79 -15.42
C ILE A 280 10.22 -4.06 -15.59
N SER A 281 10.00 -4.83 -14.51
CA SER A 281 9.24 -6.08 -14.57
C SER A 281 7.77 -5.88 -14.92
N PHE A 282 7.20 -4.70 -14.69
CA PHE A 282 5.83 -4.38 -15.09
C PHE A 282 5.62 -4.43 -16.62
N LEU A 283 6.68 -4.28 -17.42
CA LEU A 283 6.59 -4.40 -18.87
C LEU A 283 6.16 -5.81 -19.30
N ASN A 284 6.61 -6.85 -18.60
CA ASN A 284 6.41 -8.26 -18.99
C ASN A 284 5.37 -9.00 -18.14
N GLN A 285 4.87 -8.40 -17.05
CA GLN A 285 3.99 -9.06 -16.10
C GLN A 285 2.68 -8.28 -15.98
N PRO A 286 1.68 -8.60 -16.82
CA PRO A 286 0.39 -7.91 -16.81
C PRO A 286 -0.39 -8.26 -15.54
N LEU A 287 -0.80 -7.22 -14.79
CA LEU A 287 -1.51 -7.39 -13.52
C LEU A 287 -2.94 -7.90 -13.66
N LEU A 288 -3.60 -7.59 -14.79
CA LEU A 288 -5.03 -7.81 -14.93
C LEU A 288 -5.39 -8.98 -15.86
N ASP A 289 -4.44 -9.86 -16.17
CA ASP A 289 -4.72 -10.98 -17.10
C ASP A 289 -5.76 -11.96 -16.54
N MET A 290 -5.71 -12.24 -15.24
CA MET A 290 -6.63 -13.15 -14.56
C MET A 290 -7.82 -12.44 -13.90
N ALA A 291 -8.00 -11.13 -14.11
CA ALA A 291 -9.09 -10.37 -13.49
C ALA A 291 -10.49 -10.95 -13.80
N GLY A 292 -10.67 -11.54 -14.98
CA GLY A 292 -11.94 -12.19 -15.38
C GLY A 292 -12.27 -13.48 -14.61
N GLU A 293 -11.34 -14.01 -13.82
CA GLU A 293 -11.54 -15.23 -13.01
C GLU A 293 -11.91 -14.93 -11.56
N ILE A 294 -11.83 -13.67 -11.12
CA ILE A 294 -12.19 -13.26 -9.76
C ILE A 294 -13.66 -13.56 -9.47
N LYS A 295 -13.91 -14.41 -8.48
CA LYS A 295 -15.26 -14.79 -8.06
C LYS A 295 -15.82 -13.88 -6.97
N THR A 296 -14.95 -13.28 -6.16
CA THR A 296 -15.35 -12.41 -5.04
C THR A 296 -15.78 -11.02 -5.53
N PRO A 297 -16.61 -10.31 -4.74
CA PRO A 297 -17.06 -8.96 -5.08
C PRO A 297 -15.91 -7.97 -5.27
N VAL A 298 -16.03 -7.10 -6.27
CA VAL A 298 -15.06 -6.03 -6.55
C VAL A 298 -15.79 -4.70 -6.75
N LEU A 299 -15.35 -3.66 -6.04
CA LEU A 299 -15.79 -2.28 -6.21
C LEU A 299 -14.62 -1.44 -6.69
N LEU A 300 -14.73 -0.89 -7.89
CA LEU A 300 -13.83 0.12 -8.42
C LEU A 300 -14.41 1.50 -8.15
N ILE A 301 -13.60 2.43 -7.63
CA ILE A 301 -13.98 3.82 -7.38
C ILE A 301 -13.00 4.72 -8.12
N HIS A 302 -13.48 5.69 -8.91
CA HIS A 302 -12.62 6.62 -9.62
C HIS A 302 -13.23 7.99 -9.74
N GLY A 303 -12.38 9.03 -9.78
CA GLY A 303 -12.83 10.39 -10.03
C GLY A 303 -13.20 10.61 -11.51
N GLU A 304 -14.28 11.35 -11.77
CA GLU A 304 -14.72 11.67 -13.13
C GLU A 304 -13.67 12.43 -13.93
N LYS A 305 -12.98 13.40 -13.29
CA LYS A 305 -11.94 14.23 -13.89
C LYS A 305 -10.53 13.64 -13.77
N ALA A 306 -10.39 12.46 -13.15
CA ALA A 306 -9.09 11.83 -13.03
C ALA A 306 -8.52 11.44 -14.41
N HIS A 307 -7.29 11.88 -14.71
CA HIS A 307 -6.57 11.52 -15.95
C HIS A 307 -6.41 10.00 -16.11
N SER A 308 -6.46 9.26 -15.00
CA SER A 308 -6.27 7.81 -14.90
C SER A 308 -7.57 7.00 -14.94
N ARG A 309 -8.74 7.63 -15.12
CA ARG A 309 -10.05 6.98 -15.08
C ARG A 309 -10.15 5.78 -16.02
N TYR A 310 -9.54 5.87 -17.20
CA TYR A 310 -9.54 4.79 -18.20
C TYR A 310 -8.90 3.48 -17.72
N PHE A 311 -8.06 3.50 -16.66
CA PHE A 311 -7.54 2.27 -16.06
C PHE A 311 -8.63 1.51 -15.30
N SER A 312 -9.46 2.21 -14.51
CA SER A 312 -10.60 1.56 -13.83
C SER A 312 -11.65 1.07 -14.84
N GLU A 313 -11.93 1.84 -15.89
CA GLU A 313 -12.84 1.42 -16.95
C GLU A 313 -12.31 0.16 -17.68
N GLY A 314 -11.01 0.14 -17.99
CA GLY A 314 -10.34 -1.02 -18.59
C GLY A 314 -10.30 -2.25 -17.67
N ALA A 315 -10.09 -2.05 -16.38
CA ALA A 315 -10.16 -3.12 -15.39
C ALA A 315 -11.59 -3.68 -15.27
N PHE A 316 -12.58 -2.79 -15.16
CA PHE A 316 -14.00 -3.18 -15.08
C PHE A 316 -14.45 -4.00 -16.29
N ALA A 317 -14.01 -3.63 -17.48
CA ALA A 317 -14.30 -4.39 -18.71
C ALA A 317 -13.73 -5.81 -18.71
N LYS A 318 -12.67 -6.09 -17.93
CA LYS A 318 -12.09 -7.43 -17.79
C LYS A 318 -12.80 -8.28 -16.72
N LEU A 319 -13.37 -7.64 -15.69
CA LEU A 319 -14.08 -8.33 -14.61
C LEU A 319 -15.35 -8.99 -15.13
N LYS A 320 -15.67 -10.17 -14.60
CA LYS A 320 -16.87 -10.95 -14.97
C LYS A 320 -17.76 -11.22 -13.75
N GLY A 321 -19.05 -11.39 -13.99
CA GLY A 321 -20.07 -11.64 -12.96
C GLY A 321 -20.81 -10.36 -12.58
N ASP A 322 -21.88 -10.53 -11.83
CA ASP A 322 -22.84 -9.48 -11.43
C ASP A 322 -22.49 -8.81 -10.09
N ASN A 323 -21.46 -9.31 -9.40
CA ASN A 323 -20.94 -8.77 -8.14
C ASN A 323 -19.75 -7.82 -8.34
N LYS A 324 -19.68 -7.16 -9.49
CA LYS A 324 -18.66 -6.18 -9.85
C LYS A 324 -19.30 -4.82 -10.04
N GLU A 325 -18.69 -3.78 -9.50
CA GLU A 325 -19.21 -2.42 -9.54
C GLU A 325 -18.12 -1.41 -9.90
N LEU A 326 -18.45 -0.44 -10.76
CA LEU A 326 -17.64 0.72 -11.04
C LEU A 326 -18.41 1.98 -10.61
N MET A 327 -17.87 2.72 -9.64
CA MET A 327 -18.42 3.97 -9.15
C MET A 327 -17.54 5.14 -9.61
N ILE A 328 -18.14 6.06 -10.38
CA ILE A 328 -17.47 7.30 -10.80
C ILE A 328 -17.95 8.44 -9.92
N ILE A 329 -17.02 9.14 -9.27
CA ILE A 329 -17.29 10.28 -8.39
C ILE A 329 -17.33 11.54 -9.23
N PRO A 330 -18.49 12.22 -9.36
CA PRO A 330 -18.62 13.41 -10.17
C PRO A 330 -17.66 14.52 -9.75
N GLY A 331 -16.99 15.13 -10.70
CA GLY A 331 -16.11 16.27 -10.52
C GLY A 331 -14.78 15.99 -9.82
N ALA A 332 -14.57 14.80 -9.24
CA ALA A 332 -13.34 14.47 -8.51
C ALA A 332 -12.16 14.20 -9.45
N SER A 333 -10.99 14.66 -9.04
CA SER A 333 -9.69 14.34 -9.64
C SER A 333 -9.14 13.00 -9.09
N HIS A 334 -7.92 12.64 -9.50
CA HIS A 334 -7.24 11.45 -8.98
C HIS A 334 -6.88 11.59 -7.49
N VAL A 335 -6.29 12.74 -7.12
CA VAL A 335 -5.79 12.97 -5.75
C VAL A 335 -6.88 13.40 -4.76
N ASP A 336 -8.07 13.78 -5.24
CA ASP A 336 -9.23 14.02 -4.37
C ASP A 336 -9.72 12.74 -3.67
N LEU A 337 -9.26 11.58 -4.14
CA LEU A 337 -9.48 10.29 -3.50
C LEU A 337 -8.28 9.83 -2.63
N TYR A 338 -7.33 10.72 -2.33
CA TYR A 338 -6.18 10.40 -1.46
C TYR A 338 -6.37 10.86 -0.02
N ASP A 339 -7.10 11.95 0.18
CA ASP A 339 -7.37 12.57 1.48
C ASP A 339 -8.79 13.13 1.55
N ASP A 340 -9.17 13.63 2.73
CA ASP A 340 -10.51 14.18 2.97
C ASP A 340 -10.64 15.68 2.65
N VAL A 341 -9.64 16.30 2.01
CA VAL A 341 -9.67 17.74 1.73
C VAL A 341 -10.87 18.11 0.85
N ALA A 342 -11.14 17.31 -0.17
CA ALA A 342 -12.30 17.50 -1.05
C ALA A 342 -13.60 16.91 -0.48
N GLY A 343 -13.53 16.07 0.57
CA GLY A 343 -14.70 15.42 1.20
C GLY A 343 -15.48 14.48 0.26
N VAL A 344 -14.80 13.88 -0.73
CA VAL A 344 -15.47 13.10 -1.80
C VAL A 344 -15.21 11.60 -1.72
N ILE A 345 -14.34 11.15 -0.82
CA ILE A 345 -14.10 9.71 -0.63
C ILE A 345 -15.39 9.06 -0.11
N PRO A 346 -15.96 8.08 -0.83
CA PRO A 346 -17.28 7.56 -0.50
C PRO A 346 -17.21 6.47 0.59
N TYR A 347 -16.72 6.82 1.80
CA TYR A 347 -16.52 5.88 2.92
C TYR A 347 -17.78 5.08 3.27
N ASP A 348 -18.95 5.71 3.24
CA ASP A 348 -20.22 5.02 3.51
C ASP A 348 -20.56 3.95 2.45
N LYS A 349 -20.16 4.17 1.20
CA LYS A 349 -20.32 3.16 0.15
C LYS A 349 -19.34 2.02 0.34
N ILE A 350 -18.08 2.31 0.70
CA ILE A 350 -17.04 1.32 0.99
C ILE A 350 -17.47 0.47 2.20
N GLU A 351 -17.94 1.11 3.27
CA GLU A 351 -18.47 0.42 4.45
C GLU A 351 -19.62 -0.53 4.09
N ARG A 352 -20.64 -0.04 3.40
CA ARG A 352 -21.78 -0.88 2.97
C ARG A 352 -21.34 -2.04 2.09
N PHE A 353 -20.40 -1.81 1.19
CA PHE A 353 -19.85 -2.85 0.33
C PHE A 353 -19.20 -3.96 1.15
N PHE A 354 -18.31 -3.62 2.09
CA PHE A 354 -17.66 -4.62 2.93
C PHE A 354 -18.64 -5.29 3.90
N LYS A 355 -19.52 -4.55 4.57
CA LYS A 355 -20.54 -5.14 5.48
C LYS A 355 -21.50 -6.10 4.77
N THR A 356 -21.76 -5.88 3.48
CA THR A 356 -22.61 -6.77 2.69
C THR A 356 -21.88 -8.05 2.29
N ASN A 357 -20.57 -7.97 2.02
CA ASN A 357 -19.81 -9.04 1.39
C ASN A 357 -18.86 -9.79 2.36
N LEU A 358 -18.61 -9.27 3.56
CA LEU A 358 -17.86 -9.91 4.65
C LEU A 358 -18.82 -10.41 5.73
N LYS A 359 -19.71 -11.34 5.38
CA LYS A 359 -20.70 -11.93 6.28
C LYS A 359 -20.24 -13.28 6.81
#